data_fa367195b7fb5c1dc22876cad413a3b9
#
_entry.id   fa367195b7fb5c1dc22876cad413a3b9
#
_cell.length_a   1.000
_cell.length_b   1.000
_cell.length_c   1.000
_cell.angle_alpha   90.00
_cell.angle_beta   90.00
_cell.angle_gamma   90.00
#
_symmetry.space_group_name_H-M   'P 1'
#
loop_
_entity.id
_entity.type
_entity.pdbx_description
1 polymer ?
#
loop_
_entity_poly.entity_id
_entity_poly.type
_entity_poly.pdbx_seq_one_letter_code
_entity_poly.pdbx_strand_id
1 'polypeptide(L)'
;RVRVIFNSLLFSMSTENFFLAFGRSTPIWCLGAVLGWACIPFMNANMDVLLRTRIPIDMQGRVYAARNALQFFTIPLGYFLGGLLIDQVFEPFMATQSSGSFWAALFGTGKGSGAALLFFVIGMTGMLSCLPFYRDRHIRALEFERS
;
A
#
# COMPACT_ATOMS: atom_id res chain seq x y z
N ARG A 1 -1.73 -8.34 -18.15
CA ARG A 1 -1.05 -7.14 -17.59
C ARG A 1 -1.78 -6.57 -16.38
N VAL A 2 -3.11 -6.45 -16.41
CA VAL A 2 -3.90 -5.93 -15.29
C VAL A 2 -3.70 -6.81 -14.04
N ARG A 3 -3.73 -8.13 -14.19
CA ARG A 3 -3.44 -9.06 -13.08
C ARG A 3 -2.04 -8.88 -12.50
N VAL A 4 -1.05 -8.59 -13.34
CA VAL A 4 0.32 -8.34 -12.86
C VAL A 4 0.36 -7.09 -11.98
N ILE A 5 -0.34 -6.02 -12.39
CA ILE A 5 -0.45 -4.78 -11.59
C ILE A 5 -1.07 -5.08 -10.22
N PHE A 6 -2.22 -5.77 -10.20
CA PHE A 6 -2.90 -6.10 -8.93
C PHE A 6 -2.09 -7.08 -8.06
N ASN A 7 -1.46 -8.08 -8.66
CA ASN A 7 -0.61 -9.02 -7.90
C ASN A 7 0.62 -8.31 -7.32
N SER A 8 1.26 -7.43 -8.09
CA SER A 8 2.39 -6.64 -7.61
C SER A 8 1.96 -5.67 -6.50
N LEU A 9 0.79 -5.04 -6.64
CA LEU A 9 0.23 -4.17 -5.61
C LEU A 9 -0.08 -4.96 -4.33
N LEU A 10 -0.75 -6.09 -4.45
CA LEU A 10 -1.11 -6.95 -3.33
C LEU A 10 0.13 -7.49 -2.61
N PHE A 11 1.15 -7.92 -3.37
CA PHE A 11 2.41 -8.37 -2.82
C PHE A 11 3.17 -7.23 -2.12
N SER A 12 3.25 -6.05 -2.74
CA SER A 12 3.89 -4.87 -2.15
C SER A 12 3.20 -4.46 -0.86
N MET A 13 1.86 -4.27 -0.88
CA MET A 13 1.08 -3.89 0.29
C MET A 13 1.17 -4.92 1.42
N SER A 14 1.13 -6.21 1.09
CA SER A 14 1.26 -7.28 2.07
C SER A 14 2.67 -7.30 2.66
N THR A 15 3.70 -7.39 1.82
CA THR A 15 5.06 -7.59 2.27
C THR A 15 5.57 -6.40 3.07
N GLU A 16 5.51 -5.19 2.52
CA GLU A 16 6.01 -4.00 3.17
C GLU A 16 5.33 -3.74 4.52
N ASN A 17 4.00 -3.69 4.51
CA ASN A 17 3.26 -3.34 5.72
C ASN A 17 3.35 -4.40 6.81
N PHE A 18 3.37 -5.70 6.46
CA PHE A 18 3.54 -6.74 7.47
C PHE A 18 4.96 -6.82 8.04
N PHE A 19 5.99 -6.63 7.21
CA PHE A 19 7.35 -6.55 7.72
C PHE A 19 7.56 -5.34 8.61
N LEU A 20 6.95 -4.19 8.31
CA LEU A 20 6.98 -3.00 9.16
C LEU A 20 6.17 -3.20 10.45
N ALA A 21 5.03 -3.89 10.38
CA ALA A 21 4.19 -4.13 11.54
C ALA A 21 4.80 -5.15 12.53
N PHE A 22 5.36 -6.25 12.03
CA PHE A 22 5.87 -7.34 12.86
C PHE A 22 7.39 -7.32 13.06
N GLY A 23 8.12 -6.51 12.30
CA GLY A 23 9.56 -6.37 12.42
C GLY A 23 9.96 -5.80 13.78
N ARG A 24 10.79 -6.54 14.54
CA ARG A 24 11.34 -6.09 15.82
C ARG A 24 12.80 -5.62 15.73
N SER A 25 13.37 -5.61 14.54
CA SER A 25 14.75 -5.20 14.31
C SER A 25 14.88 -4.39 13.03
N THR A 26 15.81 -3.45 13.02
CA THR A 26 16.09 -2.57 11.87
C THR A 26 16.36 -3.35 10.57
N PRO A 27 17.12 -4.47 10.56
CA PRO A 27 17.34 -5.23 9.33
C PRO A 27 16.06 -5.79 8.72
N ILE A 28 15.09 -6.20 9.54
CA ILE A 28 13.81 -6.73 9.07
C ILE A 28 13.00 -5.61 8.42
N TRP A 29 13.00 -4.42 8.99
CA TRP A 29 12.35 -3.25 8.39
C TRP A 29 12.98 -2.86 7.05
N CYS A 30 14.30 -2.86 6.97
CA CYS A 30 15.01 -2.60 5.72
C CYS A 30 14.68 -3.63 4.64
N LEU A 31 14.64 -4.92 4.98
CA LEU A 31 14.23 -5.97 4.04
C LEU A 31 12.79 -5.79 3.57
N GLY A 32 11.86 -5.51 4.47
CA GLY A 32 10.46 -5.25 4.14
C GLY A 32 10.31 -4.07 3.18
N ALA A 33 10.99 -2.97 3.48
CA ALA A 33 10.99 -1.77 2.63
C ALA A 33 11.57 -2.07 1.23
N VAL A 34 12.72 -2.72 1.13
CA VAL A 34 13.34 -3.06 -0.16
C VAL A 34 12.43 -3.97 -0.99
N LEU A 35 11.86 -5.02 -0.38
CA LEU A 35 10.96 -5.95 -1.07
C LEU A 35 9.67 -5.27 -1.53
N GLY A 36 9.07 -4.42 -0.69
CA GLY A 36 7.88 -3.66 -1.05
C GLY A 36 8.13 -2.68 -2.18
N TRP A 37 9.21 -1.92 -2.08
CA TRP A 37 9.59 -0.92 -3.10
C TRP A 37 10.02 -1.54 -4.42
N ALA A 38 10.62 -2.73 -4.42
CA ALA A 38 11.01 -3.43 -5.65
C ALA A 38 9.82 -3.73 -6.58
N CYS A 39 8.61 -3.87 -6.02
CA CYS A 39 7.40 -4.11 -6.81
C CYS A 39 6.84 -2.84 -7.47
N ILE A 40 7.16 -1.64 -6.95
CA ILE A 40 6.63 -0.36 -7.45
C ILE A 40 7.04 -0.08 -8.91
N PRO A 41 8.32 -0.21 -9.33
CA PRO A 41 8.70 -0.04 -10.72
C PRO A 41 7.98 -1.00 -11.67
N PHE A 42 7.80 -2.25 -11.24
CA PHE A 42 7.06 -3.26 -12.02
C PHE A 42 5.60 -2.85 -12.23
N MET A 43 4.95 -2.38 -11.17
CA MET A 43 3.57 -1.90 -11.22
C MET A 43 3.47 -0.67 -12.13
N ASN A 44 4.34 0.31 -11.96
CA ASN A 44 4.34 1.54 -12.75
C ASN A 44 4.58 1.26 -14.23
N ALA A 45 5.55 0.41 -14.58
CA ALA A 45 5.84 0.03 -15.97
C ALA A 45 4.61 -0.61 -16.65
N ASN A 46 3.93 -1.54 -15.98
CA ASN A 46 2.72 -2.16 -16.53
C ASN A 46 1.56 -1.17 -16.65
N MET A 47 1.42 -0.25 -15.68
CA MET A 47 0.42 0.80 -15.72
C MET A 47 0.69 1.78 -16.87
N ASP A 48 1.93 2.19 -17.07
CA ASP A 48 2.32 3.09 -18.17
C ASP A 48 2.07 2.47 -19.53
N VAL A 49 2.39 1.18 -19.71
CA VAL A 49 2.06 0.47 -20.94
C VAL A 49 0.55 0.41 -21.16
N LEU A 50 -0.23 0.14 -20.10
CA LEU A 50 -1.69 0.11 -20.19
C LEU A 50 -2.26 1.47 -20.63
N LEU A 51 -1.81 2.56 -20.01
CA LEU A 51 -2.23 3.92 -20.34
C LEU A 51 -1.85 4.28 -21.80
N ARG A 52 -0.62 4.01 -22.22
CA ARG A 52 -0.15 4.31 -23.57
C ARG A 52 -0.89 3.53 -24.65
N THR A 53 -1.34 2.32 -24.35
CA THR A 53 -2.05 1.48 -25.32
C THR A 53 -3.54 1.78 -25.41
N ARG A 54 -4.14 2.40 -24.40
CA ARG A 54 -5.58 2.65 -24.31
C ARG A 54 -5.97 4.12 -24.53
N ILE A 55 -5.02 5.05 -24.35
CA ILE A 55 -5.30 6.48 -24.45
C ILE A 55 -4.72 7.03 -25.77
N PRO A 56 -5.52 7.79 -26.55
CA PRO A 56 -5.04 8.49 -27.74
C PRO A 56 -3.83 9.40 -27.41
N ILE A 57 -2.91 9.51 -28.36
CA ILE A 57 -1.61 10.22 -28.14
C ILE A 57 -1.83 11.68 -27.76
N ASP A 58 -2.82 12.34 -28.33
CA ASP A 58 -3.18 13.73 -28.06
C ASP A 58 -3.69 13.97 -26.62
N MET A 59 -4.22 12.94 -25.97
CA MET A 59 -4.73 13.02 -24.58
C MET A 59 -3.76 12.50 -23.53
N GLN A 60 -2.72 11.76 -23.91
CA GLN A 60 -1.78 11.14 -22.97
C GLN A 60 -1.15 12.14 -22.01
N GLY A 61 -0.72 13.28 -22.52
CA GLY A 61 -0.10 14.34 -21.67
C GLY A 61 -1.03 14.83 -20.57
N ARG A 62 -2.30 15.03 -20.86
CA ARG A 62 -3.30 15.48 -19.88
C ARG A 62 -3.58 14.42 -18.82
N VAL A 63 -3.69 13.16 -19.23
CA VAL A 63 -3.94 12.04 -18.30
C VAL A 63 -2.74 11.83 -17.39
N TYR A 64 -1.51 11.86 -17.92
CA TYR A 64 -0.31 11.75 -17.09
C TYR A 64 -0.15 12.94 -16.13
N ALA A 65 -0.45 14.16 -16.58
CA ALA A 65 -0.41 15.33 -15.72
C ALA A 65 -1.42 15.21 -14.56
N ALA A 66 -2.65 14.80 -14.84
CA ALA A 66 -3.67 14.61 -13.82
C ALA A 66 -3.29 13.49 -12.84
N ARG A 67 -2.80 12.34 -13.34
CA ARG A 67 -2.31 11.25 -12.50
C ARG A 67 -1.20 11.70 -11.56
N ASN A 68 -0.20 12.37 -12.10
CA ASN A 68 0.94 12.84 -11.33
C ASN A 68 0.53 13.90 -10.30
N ALA A 69 -0.34 14.84 -10.67
CA ALA A 69 -0.87 15.84 -9.75
C ALA A 69 -1.58 15.19 -8.56
N LEU A 70 -2.45 14.21 -8.81
CA LEU A 70 -3.13 13.44 -7.76
C LEU A 70 -2.13 12.71 -6.87
N GLN A 71 -1.15 12.03 -7.46
CA GLN A 71 -0.14 11.28 -6.73
C GLN A 71 0.70 12.19 -5.83
N PHE A 72 1.22 13.29 -6.37
CA PHE A 72 2.04 14.24 -5.61
C PHE A 72 1.26 14.98 -4.53
N PHE A 73 -0.02 15.26 -4.74
CA PHE A 73 -0.88 15.84 -3.72
C PHE A 73 -1.20 14.84 -2.59
N THR A 74 -1.42 13.58 -2.93
CA THR A 74 -1.81 12.53 -1.96
C THR A 74 -0.65 12.16 -1.03
N ILE A 75 0.61 12.25 -1.48
CA ILE A 75 1.79 11.89 -0.67
C ILE A 75 1.90 12.75 0.61
N PRO A 76 1.96 14.09 0.55
CA PRO A 76 2.03 14.92 1.75
C PRO A 76 0.80 14.75 2.65
N LEU A 77 -0.38 14.62 2.04
CA LEU A 77 -1.61 14.38 2.77
C LEU A 77 -1.57 13.05 3.54
N GLY A 78 -1.05 12.00 2.91
CA GLY A 78 -0.84 10.70 3.54
C GLY A 78 0.12 10.76 4.72
N TYR A 79 1.24 11.45 4.59
CA TYR A 79 2.19 11.65 5.70
C TYR A 79 1.57 12.44 6.85
N PHE A 80 0.86 13.52 6.55
CA PHE A 80 0.20 14.33 7.57
C PHE A 80 -0.86 13.52 8.33
N LEU A 81 -1.77 12.87 7.61
CA LEU A 81 -2.82 12.05 8.21
C LEU A 81 -2.24 10.84 8.97
N GLY A 82 -1.22 10.19 8.42
CA GLY A 82 -0.54 9.08 9.05
C GLY A 82 0.09 9.48 10.39
N GLY A 83 0.83 10.57 10.42
CA GLY A 83 1.40 11.12 11.65
C GLY A 83 0.33 11.46 12.69
N LEU A 84 -0.74 12.13 12.27
CA LEU A 84 -1.85 12.52 13.13
C LEU A 84 -2.58 11.30 13.71
N LEU A 85 -2.83 10.28 12.91
CA LEU A 85 -3.44 9.02 13.35
C LEU A 85 -2.54 8.26 14.35
N ILE A 86 -1.23 8.22 14.09
CA ILE A 86 -0.29 7.59 15.02
C ILE A 86 -0.35 8.29 16.36
N ASP A 87 -0.16 9.60 16.38
CA ASP A 87 0.00 10.36 17.63
C ASP A 87 -1.29 10.50 18.43
N GLN A 88 -2.43 10.63 17.77
CA GLN A 88 -3.70 10.89 18.46
C GLN A 88 -4.60 9.69 18.64
N VAL A 89 -4.42 8.63 17.86
CA VAL A 89 -5.31 7.46 17.89
C VAL A 89 -4.55 6.19 18.29
N PHE A 90 -3.56 5.82 17.52
CA PHE A 90 -2.92 4.51 17.68
C PHE A 90 -1.93 4.45 18.85
N GLU A 91 -1.16 5.48 19.08
CA GLU A 91 -0.21 5.50 20.21
C GLU A 91 -0.95 5.56 21.58
N PRO A 92 -1.95 6.44 21.79
CA PRO A 92 -2.76 6.41 23.01
C PRO A 92 -3.50 5.09 23.20
N PHE A 93 -4.05 4.52 22.12
CA PHE A 93 -4.71 3.22 22.19
C PHE A 93 -3.77 2.12 22.67
N MET A 94 -2.55 2.06 22.10
CA MET A 94 -1.55 1.07 22.53
C MET A 94 -1.04 1.33 23.93
N ALA A 95 -0.93 2.58 24.37
CA ALA A 95 -0.52 2.96 25.73
C ALA A 95 -1.52 2.50 26.80
N THR A 96 -2.80 2.38 26.47
CA THR A 96 -3.83 1.85 27.39
C THR A 96 -3.84 0.32 27.50
N GLN A 97 -3.14 -0.37 26.59
CA GLN A 97 -3.10 -1.83 26.60
C GLN A 97 -2.15 -2.35 27.68
N SER A 98 -2.65 -3.29 28.50
CA SER A 98 -1.79 -3.99 29.47
C SER A 98 -0.78 -4.91 28.77
N SER A 99 0.37 -5.15 29.42
CA SER A 99 1.44 -6.02 28.89
C SER A 99 1.00 -7.45 28.56
N GLY A 100 -0.17 -7.89 29.04
CA GLY A 100 -0.77 -9.19 28.73
C GLY A 100 -1.82 -9.15 27.60
N SER A 101 -2.05 -7.99 26.99
CA SER A 101 -3.01 -7.88 25.89
C SER A 101 -2.47 -8.54 24.62
N PHE A 102 -3.36 -9.14 23.81
CA PHE A 102 -3.05 -9.70 22.50
C PHE A 102 -2.32 -8.69 21.60
N TRP A 103 -2.75 -7.44 21.62
CA TRP A 103 -2.14 -6.37 20.84
C TRP A 103 -0.72 -6.03 21.30
N ALA A 104 -0.50 -6.00 22.60
CA ALA A 104 0.83 -5.78 23.18
C ALA A 104 1.79 -6.94 22.88
N ALA A 105 1.29 -8.17 22.87
CA ALA A 105 2.09 -9.34 22.49
C ALA A 105 2.48 -9.31 20.99
N LEU A 106 1.59 -8.81 20.13
CA LEU A 106 1.78 -8.79 18.69
C LEU A 106 2.70 -7.66 18.23
N PHE A 107 2.43 -6.43 18.69
CA PHE A 107 3.10 -5.20 18.23
C PHE A 107 4.13 -4.64 19.20
N GLY A 108 4.24 -5.25 20.38
CA GLY A 108 5.12 -4.79 21.46
C GLY A 108 4.48 -3.70 22.33
N THR A 109 5.17 -3.39 23.43
CA THR A 109 4.80 -2.31 24.36
C THR A 109 5.88 -1.24 24.30
N GLY A 110 5.57 -0.05 23.85
CA GLY A 110 6.53 1.05 23.81
C GLY A 110 6.25 2.06 22.69
N LYS A 111 7.10 3.08 22.61
CA LYS A 111 7.02 4.07 21.53
C LYS A 111 7.18 3.38 20.17
N GLY A 112 6.24 3.64 19.26
CA GLY A 112 6.22 3.04 17.93
C GLY A 112 5.28 1.85 17.76
N SER A 113 4.69 1.31 18.84
CA SER A 113 3.68 0.25 18.76
C SER A 113 2.42 0.73 18.03
N GLY A 114 2.05 2.01 18.18
CA GLY A 114 0.97 2.64 17.42
C GLY A 114 1.25 2.71 15.92
N ALA A 115 2.49 3.01 15.53
CA ALA A 115 2.91 2.97 14.14
C ALA A 115 2.82 1.56 13.54
N ALA A 116 3.27 0.54 14.29
CA ALA A 116 3.16 -0.87 13.85
C ALA A 116 1.70 -1.28 13.64
N LEU A 117 0.81 -0.88 14.53
CA LEU A 117 -0.64 -1.11 14.39
C LEU A 117 -1.22 -0.39 13.17
N LEU A 118 -0.80 0.86 12.91
CA LEU A 118 -1.23 1.60 11.71
C LEU A 118 -0.79 0.86 10.43
N PHE A 119 0.46 0.42 10.32
CA PHE A 119 0.92 -0.34 9.18
C PHE A 119 0.14 -1.65 8.98
N PHE A 120 -0.18 -2.33 10.07
CA PHE A 120 -1.04 -3.52 10.00
C PHE A 120 -2.42 -3.20 9.44
N VAL A 121 -3.06 -2.14 9.92
CA VAL A 121 -4.39 -1.70 9.45
C VAL A 121 -4.34 -1.29 7.97
N ILE A 122 -3.32 -0.54 7.56
CA ILE A 122 -3.13 -0.15 6.15
C ILE A 122 -2.91 -1.38 5.28
N GLY A 123 -2.07 -2.33 5.70
CA GLY A 123 -1.81 -3.57 4.98
C GLY A 123 -3.09 -4.40 4.79
N MET A 124 -3.86 -4.57 5.86
CA MET A 124 -5.15 -5.28 5.81
C MET A 124 -6.16 -4.57 4.90
N THR A 125 -6.30 -3.27 5.04
CA THR A 125 -7.21 -2.47 4.21
C THR A 125 -6.82 -2.51 2.74
N GLY A 126 -5.51 -2.41 2.44
CA GLY A 126 -4.98 -2.53 1.09
C GLY A 126 -5.26 -3.90 0.47
N MET A 127 -5.04 -4.99 1.22
CA MET A 127 -5.36 -6.35 0.77
C MET A 127 -6.86 -6.52 0.52
N LEU A 128 -7.71 -6.08 1.46
CA LEU A 128 -9.16 -6.17 1.33
C LEU A 128 -9.67 -5.36 0.12
N SER A 129 -9.09 -4.20 -0.13
CA SER A 129 -9.44 -3.37 -1.29
C SER A 129 -9.08 -4.02 -2.63
N CYS A 130 -8.06 -4.88 -2.67
CA CYS A 130 -7.68 -5.59 -3.89
C CYS A 130 -8.62 -6.75 -4.22
N LEU A 131 -9.29 -7.35 -3.22
CA LEU A 131 -10.17 -8.50 -3.41
C LEU A 131 -11.37 -8.24 -4.35
N PRO A 132 -12.14 -7.13 -4.23
CA PRO A 132 -13.21 -6.82 -5.15
C PRO A 132 -12.75 -6.69 -6.59
N PHE A 133 -11.61 -6.04 -6.82
CA PHE A 133 -11.03 -5.85 -8.16
C PHE A 133 -10.60 -7.18 -8.81
N TYR A 134 -10.17 -8.15 -8.01
CA TYR A 134 -9.83 -9.48 -8.52
C TYR A 134 -11.08 -10.24 -9.01
N ARG A 135 -12.25 -9.91 -8.48
CA ARG A 135 -13.53 -10.55 -8.79
C ARG A 135 -14.31 -9.81 -9.89
N ASP A 136 -13.94 -8.57 -10.20
CA ASP A 136 -14.66 -7.74 -11.17
C ASP A 136 -14.48 -8.27 -12.61
N ARG A 137 -15.63 -8.50 -13.28
CA ARG A 137 -15.69 -9.01 -14.66
C ARG A 137 -15.20 -7.97 -15.68
N HIS A 138 -15.38 -6.68 -15.41
CA HIS A 138 -14.97 -5.61 -16.32
C HIS A 138 -13.45 -5.50 -16.42
N ILE A 139 -12.74 -5.69 -15.31
CA ILE A 139 -11.28 -5.71 -15.27
C ILE A 139 -10.73 -6.94 -16.00
N ARG A 140 -11.42 -8.09 -15.89
CA ARG A 140 -11.06 -9.29 -16.66
C ARG A 140 -11.25 -9.11 -18.17
N ALA A 141 -12.27 -8.37 -18.60
CA ALA A 141 -12.52 -8.09 -20.01
C ALA A 141 -11.36 -7.30 -20.65
N LEU A 142 -10.71 -6.40 -19.92
CA LEU A 142 -9.53 -5.65 -20.38
C LEU A 142 -8.32 -6.55 -20.72
N GLU A 143 -8.30 -7.78 -20.22
CA GLU A 143 -7.24 -8.75 -20.48
C GLU A 143 -7.54 -9.62 -21.73
N PHE A 144 -8.83 -9.91 -21.99
CA PHE A 144 -9.25 -10.81 -23.06
C PHE A 144 -9.35 -10.16 -24.46
N GLU A 145 -9.41 -8.85 -24.55
CA GLU A 145 -9.50 -8.15 -25.85
C GLU A 145 -8.18 -8.17 -26.67
N ARG A 146 -7.22 -9.00 -26.33
CA ARG A 146 -5.92 -9.15 -27.00
C ARG A 146 -5.40 -10.58 -27.04
N SER A 147 -6.23 -11.57 -27.40
CA SER A 147 -5.74 -12.85 -27.94
C SER A 147 -6.15 -13.02 -29.38
#